data_dc6919517969e36c938c1785c6bc1886
#
_entry.id   dc6919517969e36c938c1785c6bc1886
#
_cell.length_a   1.000
_cell.length_b   1.000
_cell.length_c   1.000
_cell.angle_alpha   90.00
_cell.angle_beta   90.00
_cell.angle_gamma   90.00
#
_symmetry.space_group_name_H-M   'P 1'
#
loop_
_entity.id
_entity.type
_entity.pdbx_description
1 polymer ?
#
loop_
_entity_poly.entity_id
_entity_poly.type
_entity_poly.pdbx_seq_one_letter_code
_entity_poly.pdbx_strand_id
1 'polypeptide(L)'
;WMASDLSRLDLVAIQIDGIHIKEELLLVAAVGIDVEGTKHPLGVIEGATESAATAQALLDNLIGRGLDPSVCRLFIVDGAKALSKAIRRTFGSHTPIQRCQIHKARNITERLPKAMQASVRRTLRQAWELDDAEKAQKLIRNLARRLELDAPGVRDSILEGLDEILTVNRLGLPAELRRSLACTNVIENMNGTVRRVCRNVKHWRDAAM
;
A
#
# COMPACT_ATOMS: atom_id res chain seq x y z
N TRP A 1 -8.96 -2.46 21.74
CA TRP A 1 -8.21 -3.13 20.68
C TRP A 1 -6.82 -2.48 20.46
N MET A 2 -6.70 -1.15 20.61
CA MET A 2 -5.40 -0.42 20.47
C MET A 2 -4.31 -0.86 21.47
N ALA A 3 -4.66 -1.54 22.53
CA ALA A 3 -3.72 -2.08 23.53
C ALA A 3 -3.64 -3.62 23.51
N SER A 4 -4.27 -4.28 22.51
CA SER A 4 -4.26 -5.74 22.43
C SER A 4 -2.85 -6.25 22.14
N ASP A 5 -2.50 -7.37 22.74
CA ASP A 5 -1.26 -8.11 22.44
C ASP A 5 -1.34 -8.67 21.00
N LEU A 6 -0.31 -8.44 20.21
CA LEU A 6 -0.18 -8.89 18.84
C LEU A 6 0.73 -10.13 18.69
N SER A 7 1.39 -10.56 19.77
CA SER A 7 2.38 -11.65 19.74
C SER A 7 1.81 -13.00 19.30
N ARG A 8 0.50 -13.19 19.45
CA ARG A 8 -0.21 -14.43 19.09
C ARG A 8 -0.76 -14.45 17.68
N LEU A 9 -0.65 -13.32 16.95
CA LEU A 9 -1.18 -13.23 15.59
C LEU A 9 -0.16 -13.76 14.58
N ASP A 10 -0.53 -14.81 13.86
CA ASP A 10 0.28 -15.36 12.76
C ASP A 10 -0.01 -14.58 11.46
N LEU A 11 0.52 -13.36 11.41
CA LEU A 11 0.30 -12.44 10.30
C LEU A 11 1.25 -12.73 9.14
N VAL A 12 0.70 -12.93 7.95
CA VAL A 12 1.44 -13.10 6.69
C VAL A 12 1.56 -11.79 5.90
N ALA A 13 0.59 -10.89 6.04
CA ALA A 13 0.62 -9.60 5.37
C ALA A 13 0.10 -8.48 6.27
N ILE A 14 0.62 -7.25 6.07
CA ILE A 14 0.17 -6.04 6.75
C ILE A 14 -0.07 -4.95 5.71
N GLN A 15 -1.30 -4.43 5.66
CA GLN A 15 -1.66 -3.26 4.86
C GLN A 15 -1.56 -2.01 5.71
N ILE A 16 -0.92 -0.95 5.17
CA ILE A 16 -0.83 0.35 5.82
C ILE A 16 -1.25 1.42 4.83
N ASP A 17 -2.15 2.31 5.25
CA ASP A 17 -2.70 3.37 4.43
C ASP A 17 -3.08 4.60 5.27
N GLY A 18 -3.04 5.77 4.64
CA GLY A 18 -3.45 7.03 5.24
C GLY A 18 -4.94 7.34 5.02
N ILE A 19 -5.60 7.88 6.04
CA ILE A 19 -6.97 8.34 5.99
C ILE A 19 -7.01 9.83 6.29
N HIS A 20 -7.42 10.63 5.32
CA HIS A 20 -7.80 12.02 5.59
C HIS A 20 -9.25 12.07 6.07
N ILE A 21 -9.44 12.49 7.32
CA ILE A 21 -10.75 12.80 7.90
C ILE A 21 -10.92 14.31 7.91
N LYS A 22 -11.58 14.85 6.89
CA LYS A 22 -11.61 16.27 6.58
C LYS A 22 -10.19 16.85 6.34
N GLU A 23 -10.05 18.16 6.26
CA GLU A 23 -8.78 18.82 5.93
C GLU A 23 -7.74 18.80 7.08
N GLU A 24 -8.18 18.53 8.30
CA GLU A 24 -7.41 18.79 9.52
C GLU A 24 -6.85 17.51 10.19
N LEU A 25 -7.36 16.32 9.85
CA LEU A 25 -6.98 15.10 10.55
C LEU A 25 -6.53 14.01 9.57
N LEU A 26 -5.26 13.66 9.63
CA LEU A 26 -4.69 12.49 8.97
C LEU A 26 -4.52 11.36 10.00
N LEU A 27 -5.10 10.21 9.70
CA LEU A 27 -4.88 8.98 10.44
C LEU A 27 -4.09 8.01 9.55
N VAL A 28 -3.07 7.37 10.09
CA VAL A 28 -2.36 6.25 9.44
C VAL A 28 -2.78 4.97 10.15
N ALA A 29 -3.37 4.06 9.40
CA ALA A 29 -3.92 2.80 9.92
C ALA A 29 -3.14 1.59 9.40
N ALA A 30 -3.12 0.52 10.22
CA ALA A 30 -2.57 -0.78 9.85
C ALA A 30 -3.61 -1.89 10.04
N VAL A 31 -3.71 -2.78 9.05
CA VAL A 31 -4.54 -4.00 9.09
C VAL A 31 -3.66 -5.20 8.78
N GLY A 32 -3.64 -6.19 9.66
CA GLY A 32 -2.99 -7.47 9.45
C GLY A 32 -3.91 -8.47 8.76
N ILE A 33 -3.31 -9.40 8.04
CA ILE A 33 -3.97 -10.55 7.42
C ILE A 33 -3.21 -11.78 7.91
N ASP A 34 -3.90 -12.70 8.55
CA ASP A 34 -3.32 -13.95 9.03
C ASP A 34 -3.33 -15.07 7.97
N VAL A 35 -2.79 -16.21 8.32
CA VAL A 35 -2.69 -17.40 7.43
C VAL A 35 -4.06 -17.92 6.99
N GLU A 36 -5.12 -17.64 7.75
CA GLU A 36 -6.50 -18.05 7.44
C GLU A 36 -7.23 -16.99 6.59
N GLY A 37 -6.59 -15.85 6.33
CA GLY A 37 -7.16 -14.72 5.60
C GLY A 37 -8.05 -13.81 6.45
N THR A 38 -8.08 -14.01 7.77
CA THR A 38 -8.78 -13.13 8.71
C THR A 38 -8.08 -11.78 8.80
N LYS A 39 -8.87 -10.70 8.87
CA LYS A 39 -8.37 -9.33 8.92
C LYS A 39 -8.41 -8.81 10.34
N HIS A 40 -7.28 -8.34 10.82
CA HIS A 40 -7.08 -7.82 12.16
C HIS A 40 -6.75 -6.33 12.10
N PRO A 41 -7.61 -5.42 12.60
CA PRO A 41 -7.21 -4.03 12.82
C PRO A 41 -6.04 -4.01 13.83
N LEU A 42 -4.87 -3.57 13.40
CA LEU A 42 -3.67 -3.59 14.24
C LEU A 42 -3.47 -2.29 15.00
N GLY A 43 -3.66 -1.16 14.33
CA GLY A 43 -3.43 0.14 14.97
C GLY A 43 -3.82 1.29 14.07
N VAL A 44 -4.02 2.45 14.70
CA VAL A 44 -4.24 3.75 14.06
C VAL A 44 -3.43 4.78 14.82
N ILE A 45 -2.78 5.68 14.10
CA ILE A 45 -2.05 6.79 14.70
C ILE A 45 -2.43 8.09 14.01
N GLU A 46 -2.51 9.16 14.78
CA GLU A 46 -2.70 10.50 14.25
C GLU A 46 -1.36 11.07 13.76
N GLY A 47 -1.38 11.76 12.62
CA GLY A 47 -0.24 12.48 12.08
C GLY A 47 -0.66 13.77 11.42
N ALA A 48 0.16 14.79 11.48
CA ALA A 48 -0.07 16.03 10.73
C ALA A 48 0.14 15.82 9.21
N THR A 49 0.99 14.86 8.86
CA THR A 49 1.32 14.48 7.47
C THR A 49 1.70 13.00 7.42
N GLU A 50 1.66 12.38 6.25
CA GLU A 50 2.25 11.06 5.99
C GLU A 50 3.79 11.13 6.06
N SER A 51 4.31 11.47 7.22
CA SER A 51 5.74 11.64 7.44
C SER A 51 6.41 10.33 7.84
N ALA A 52 7.73 10.28 7.68
CA ALA A 52 8.54 9.17 8.17
C ALA A 52 8.41 8.98 9.69
N ALA A 53 8.18 10.06 10.44
CA ALA A 53 7.98 10.02 11.89
C ALA A 53 6.64 9.37 12.25
N THR A 54 5.56 9.74 11.56
CA THR A 54 4.23 9.13 11.77
C THR A 54 4.25 7.64 11.42
N ALA A 55 4.86 7.28 10.28
CA ALA A 55 5.02 5.88 9.89
C ALA A 55 5.83 5.09 10.93
N GLN A 56 6.94 5.64 11.42
CA GLN A 56 7.77 4.99 12.43
C GLN A 56 7.02 4.82 13.76
N ALA A 57 6.29 5.83 14.21
CA ALA A 57 5.51 5.75 15.45
C ALA A 57 4.43 4.65 15.39
N LEU A 58 3.79 4.45 14.22
CA LEU A 58 2.88 3.32 14.03
C LEU A 58 3.60 1.98 14.17
N LEU A 59 4.73 1.81 13.50
CA LEU A 59 5.50 0.55 13.56
C LEU A 59 6.03 0.27 14.95
N ASP A 60 6.54 1.28 15.66
CA ASP A 60 7.02 1.17 17.04
C ASP A 60 5.88 0.76 17.99
N ASN A 61 4.68 1.30 17.81
CA ASN A 61 3.50 0.88 18.55
C ASN A 61 3.18 -0.60 18.33
N LEU A 62 3.20 -1.08 17.06
CA LEU A 62 2.92 -2.48 16.75
C LEU A 62 3.97 -3.41 17.40
N ILE A 63 5.26 -3.05 17.35
CA ILE A 63 6.34 -3.82 17.97
C ILE A 63 6.20 -3.81 19.49
N GLY A 64 5.95 -2.66 20.11
CA GLY A 64 5.73 -2.53 21.55
C GLY A 64 4.56 -3.38 22.06
N ARG A 65 3.66 -3.79 21.16
CA ARG A 65 2.53 -4.69 21.45
C ARG A 65 2.77 -6.14 21.02
N GLY A 66 4.02 -6.52 20.76
CA GLY A 66 4.43 -7.90 20.53
C GLY A 66 4.50 -8.33 19.05
N LEU A 67 4.38 -7.40 18.09
CA LEU A 67 4.66 -7.74 16.69
C LEU A 67 6.16 -7.98 16.52
N ASP A 68 6.56 -9.24 16.32
CA ASP A 68 7.96 -9.62 16.18
C ASP A 68 8.54 -9.11 14.83
N PRO A 69 9.54 -8.20 14.85
CA PRO A 69 10.14 -7.68 13.63
C PRO A 69 11.03 -8.68 12.88
N SER A 70 11.41 -9.79 13.50
CA SER A 70 12.23 -10.84 12.86
C SER A 70 11.42 -11.75 11.94
N VAL A 71 10.09 -11.79 12.09
CA VAL A 71 9.21 -12.60 11.25
C VAL A 71 8.97 -11.89 9.91
N CYS A 72 9.32 -12.57 8.83
CA CYS A 72 9.11 -12.04 7.47
C CYS A 72 7.62 -11.93 7.14
N ARG A 73 7.16 -10.73 6.77
CA ARG A 73 5.78 -10.43 6.38
C ARG A 73 5.75 -9.56 5.15
N LEU A 74 4.73 -9.73 4.30
CA LEU A 74 4.50 -8.85 3.17
C LEU A 74 3.84 -7.55 3.66
N PHE A 75 4.45 -6.40 3.38
CA PHE A 75 3.82 -5.10 3.60
C PHE A 75 3.19 -4.59 2.29
N ILE A 76 1.95 -4.13 2.37
CA ILE A 76 1.22 -3.57 1.23
C ILE A 76 0.91 -2.11 1.54
N VAL A 77 1.43 -1.20 0.69
CA VAL A 77 1.39 0.25 0.93
C VAL A 77 0.95 1.01 -0.32
N ASP A 78 0.47 2.23 -0.18
CA ASP A 78 0.07 3.10 -1.29
C ASP A 78 1.23 3.56 -2.18
N GLY A 79 2.44 3.55 -1.65
CA GLY A 79 3.67 3.93 -2.33
C GLY A 79 4.34 5.19 -1.80
N ALA A 80 3.94 5.65 -0.61
CA ALA A 80 4.65 6.68 0.12
C ALA A 80 6.08 6.22 0.45
N LYS A 81 7.10 6.94 -0.06
CA LYS A 81 8.52 6.61 0.14
C LYS A 81 8.91 6.59 1.63
N ALA A 82 8.29 7.47 2.41
CA ALA A 82 8.51 7.56 3.85
C ALA A 82 8.12 6.26 4.56
N LEU A 83 6.99 5.68 4.19
CA LEU A 83 6.47 4.43 4.76
C LEU A 83 7.36 3.24 4.37
N SER A 84 7.72 3.09 3.09
CA SER A 84 8.64 2.03 2.65
C SER A 84 10.00 2.12 3.37
N LYS A 85 10.52 3.35 3.59
CA LYS A 85 11.77 3.58 4.33
C LYS A 85 11.65 3.17 5.80
N ALA A 86 10.56 3.53 6.47
CA ALA A 86 10.30 3.16 7.86
C ALA A 86 10.18 1.63 8.01
N ILE A 87 9.44 0.95 7.12
CA ILE A 87 9.29 -0.50 7.12
C ILE A 87 10.66 -1.19 6.98
N ARG A 88 11.48 -0.79 5.99
CA ARG A 88 12.81 -1.40 5.81
C ARG A 88 13.76 -1.15 6.97
N ARG A 89 13.67 0.02 7.60
CA ARG A 89 14.46 0.34 8.79
C ARG A 89 14.09 -0.56 9.97
N THR A 90 12.81 -0.86 10.13
CA THR A 90 12.26 -1.59 11.28
C THR A 90 12.34 -3.10 11.11
N PHE A 91 12.01 -3.63 9.91
CA PHE A 91 11.90 -5.06 9.63
C PHE A 91 13.05 -5.62 8.77
N GLY A 92 13.98 -4.76 8.38
CA GLY A 92 15.14 -5.13 7.56
C GLY A 92 15.01 -4.77 6.08
N SER A 93 16.15 -4.63 5.41
CA SER A 93 16.24 -4.17 4.01
C SER A 93 15.58 -5.12 3.01
N HIS A 94 15.49 -6.41 3.34
CA HIS A 94 14.92 -7.45 2.48
C HIS A 94 13.41 -7.68 2.69
N THR A 95 12.79 -6.91 3.57
CA THR A 95 11.34 -7.00 3.81
C THR A 95 10.58 -6.83 2.50
N PRO A 96 9.71 -7.79 2.13
CA PRO A 96 8.91 -7.67 0.91
C PRO A 96 7.86 -6.58 1.07
N ILE A 97 7.92 -5.58 0.20
CA ILE A 97 6.97 -4.47 0.13
C ILE A 97 6.27 -4.53 -1.22
N GLN A 98 4.96 -4.64 -1.22
CA GLN A 98 4.10 -4.47 -2.39
C GLN A 98 3.53 -3.05 -2.41
N ARG A 99 3.83 -2.31 -3.45
CA ARG A 99 3.19 -1.04 -3.71
C ARG A 99 1.82 -1.27 -4.37
N CYS A 100 0.80 -0.57 -3.93
CA CYS A 100 -0.57 -0.71 -4.44
C CYS A 100 -0.64 -0.45 -5.96
N GLN A 101 -1.03 -1.48 -6.72
CA GLN A 101 -1.13 -1.41 -8.18
C GLN A 101 -2.23 -0.46 -8.63
N ILE A 102 -3.33 -0.36 -7.87
CA ILE A 102 -4.46 0.54 -8.18
C ILE A 102 -4.03 2.00 -8.05
N HIS A 103 -3.39 2.36 -6.94
CA HIS A 103 -2.85 3.70 -6.74
C HIS A 103 -1.81 4.05 -7.81
N LYS A 104 -0.93 3.10 -8.14
CA LYS A 104 0.06 3.30 -9.20
C LYS A 104 -0.58 3.54 -10.57
N ALA A 105 -1.59 2.74 -10.93
CA ALA A 105 -2.32 2.95 -12.19
C ALA A 105 -2.98 4.32 -12.23
N ARG A 106 -3.62 4.75 -11.14
CA ARG A 106 -4.24 6.07 -11.02
C ARG A 106 -3.21 7.18 -11.24
N ASN A 107 -2.11 7.16 -10.49
CA ASN A 107 -1.04 8.16 -10.59
C ASN A 107 -0.44 8.28 -12.00
N ILE A 108 -0.32 7.16 -12.72
CA ILE A 108 0.14 7.15 -14.11
C ILE A 108 -0.93 7.74 -15.04
N THR A 109 -2.18 7.29 -14.92
CA THR A 109 -3.22 7.66 -15.89
C THR A 109 -3.71 9.08 -15.72
N GLU A 110 -3.67 9.66 -14.52
CA GLU A 110 -4.00 11.08 -14.28
C GLU A 110 -3.08 12.06 -15.02
N ARG A 111 -1.86 11.61 -15.34
CA ARG A 111 -0.88 12.39 -16.13
C ARG A 111 -1.02 12.22 -17.63
N LEU A 112 -1.98 11.41 -18.10
CA LEU A 112 -2.18 11.08 -19.50
C LEU A 112 -3.46 11.74 -20.07
N PRO A 113 -3.46 12.08 -21.36
CA PRO A 113 -4.68 12.44 -22.08
C PRO A 113 -5.75 11.36 -21.92
N LYS A 114 -7.03 11.76 -21.79
CA LYS A 114 -8.16 10.82 -21.56
C LYS A 114 -8.21 9.68 -22.58
N ALA A 115 -7.92 9.97 -23.86
CA ALA A 115 -7.92 8.97 -24.93
C ALA A 115 -6.91 7.83 -24.71
N MET A 116 -5.80 8.08 -23.99
CA MET A 116 -4.74 7.09 -23.76
C MET A 116 -4.95 6.28 -22.47
N GLN A 117 -5.72 6.80 -21.52
CA GLN A 117 -5.85 6.22 -20.18
C GLN A 117 -6.33 4.76 -20.19
N ALA A 118 -7.34 4.45 -21.01
CA ALA A 118 -7.93 3.10 -21.07
C ALA A 118 -6.93 2.06 -21.60
N SER A 119 -6.18 2.39 -22.66
CA SER A 119 -5.17 1.50 -23.24
C SER A 119 -4.00 1.26 -22.28
N VAL A 120 -3.52 2.30 -21.59
CA VAL A 120 -2.45 2.20 -20.62
C VAL A 120 -2.86 1.37 -19.41
N ARG A 121 -4.07 1.59 -18.84
CA ARG A 121 -4.60 0.75 -17.76
C ARG A 121 -4.69 -0.72 -18.16
N ARG A 122 -5.11 -1.01 -19.38
CA ARG A 122 -5.18 -2.38 -19.91
C ARG A 122 -3.80 -3.03 -19.95
N THR A 123 -2.79 -2.33 -20.48
CA THR A 123 -1.42 -2.85 -20.57
C THR A 123 -0.81 -3.07 -19.18
N LEU A 124 -1.01 -2.16 -18.24
CA LEU A 124 -0.56 -2.34 -16.85
C LEU A 124 -1.21 -3.57 -16.22
N ARG A 125 -2.54 -3.74 -16.38
CA ARG A 125 -3.26 -4.90 -15.85
C ARG A 125 -2.75 -6.21 -16.48
N GLN A 126 -2.54 -6.25 -17.80
CA GLN A 126 -1.96 -7.40 -18.48
C GLN A 126 -0.58 -7.77 -17.90
N ALA A 127 0.27 -6.76 -17.65
CA ALA A 127 1.58 -7.01 -17.04
C ALA A 127 1.47 -7.60 -15.63
N TRP A 128 0.57 -7.08 -14.80
CA TRP A 128 0.39 -7.55 -13.43
C TRP A 128 -0.25 -8.94 -13.32
N GLU A 129 -0.99 -9.36 -14.34
CA GLU A 129 -1.58 -10.70 -14.41
C GLU A 129 -0.58 -11.78 -14.85
N LEU A 130 0.60 -11.40 -15.35
CA LEU A 130 1.63 -12.35 -15.72
C LEU A 130 2.21 -13.06 -14.48
N ASP A 131 2.39 -14.38 -14.56
CA ASP A 131 3.04 -15.17 -13.53
C ASP A 131 4.55 -14.90 -13.45
N ASP A 132 5.14 -14.52 -14.59
CA ASP A 132 6.55 -14.22 -14.73
C ASP A 132 6.81 -12.72 -14.50
N ALA A 133 7.47 -12.40 -13.39
CA ALA A 133 7.79 -11.04 -13.00
C ALA A 133 8.74 -10.33 -13.98
N GLU A 134 9.64 -11.06 -14.64
CA GLU A 134 10.57 -10.46 -15.61
C GLU A 134 9.83 -10.08 -16.91
N LYS A 135 8.91 -10.93 -17.36
CA LYS A 135 8.03 -10.61 -18.50
C LYS A 135 7.13 -9.41 -18.16
N ALA A 136 6.56 -9.38 -16.95
CA ALA A 136 5.79 -8.24 -16.44
C ALA A 136 6.62 -6.96 -16.48
N GLN A 137 7.83 -6.99 -15.94
CA GLN A 137 8.75 -5.87 -15.92
C GLN A 137 9.11 -5.39 -17.33
N LYS A 138 9.39 -6.32 -18.24
CA LYS A 138 9.70 -6.02 -19.64
C LYS A 138 8.52 -5.33 -20.34
N LEU A 139 7.30 -5.82 -20.13
CA LEU A 139 6.09 -5.22 -20.69
C LEU A 139 5.88 -3.78 -20.19
N ILE A 140 6.06 -3.55 -18.88
CA ILE A 140 5.93 -2.21 -18.28
C ILE A 140 7.05 -1.27 -18.79
N ARG A 141 8.28 -1.73 -18.92
CA ARG A 141 9.39 -0.93 -19.49
C ARG A 141 9.13 -0.56 -20.96
N ASN A 142 8.58 -1.48 -21.74
CA ASN A 142 8.19 -1.21 -23.13
C ASN A 142 7.06 -0.18 -23.23
N LEU A 143 6.07 -0.27 -22.33
CA LEU A 143 5.00 0.73 -22.21
C LEU A 143 5.60 2.11 -21.88
N ALA A 144 6.48 2.19 -20.88
CA ALA A 144 7.13 3.43 -20.47
C ALA A 144 7.91 4.09 -21.62
N ARG A 145 8.67 3.29 -22.38
CA ARG A 145 9.43 3.78 -23.55
C ARG A 145 8.51 4.31 -24.65
N ARG A 146 7.41 3.62 -24.93
CA ARG A 146 6.43 4.06 -25.93
C ARG A 146 5.76 5.38 -25.54
N LEU A 147 5.40 5.54 -24.27
CA LEU A 147 4.71 6.73 -23.78
C LEU A 147 5.63 7.96 -23.65
N GLU A 148 6.94 7.78 -23.66
CA GLU A 148 7.87 8.91 -23.55
C GLU A 148 7.75 9.91 -24.72
N LEU A 149 7.35 9.42 -25.92
CA LEU A 149 7.11 10.27 -27.10
C LEU A 149 5.81 11.07 -27.00
N ASP A 150 4.75 10.43 -26.46
CA ASP A 150 3.40 11.00 -26.43
C ASP A 150 3.12 11.80 -25.15
N ALA A 151 3.80 11.49 -24.06
CA ALA A 151 3.61 12.10 -22.74
C ALA A 151 4.93 12.16 -21.95
N PRO A 152 5.80 13.14 -22.23
CA PRO A 152 7.07 13.33 -21.55
C PRO A 152 6.89 13.39 -20.02
N GLY A 153 7.75 12.69 -19.26
CA GLY A 153 7.71 12.63 -17.80
C GLY A 153 6.80 11.54 -17.20
N VAL A 154 5.94 10.91 -17.99
CA VAL A 154 5.15 9.76 -17.53
C VAL A 154 6.02 8.52 -17.38
N ARG A 155 7.07 8.38 -18.21
CA ARG A 155 8.04 7.28 -18.12
C ARG A 155 8.59 7.11 -16.71
N ASP A 156 9.10 8.17 -16.11
CA ASP A 156 9.70 8.11 -14.77
C ASP A 156 8.66 7.74 -13.73
N SER A 157 7.45 8.26 -13.87
CA SER A 157 6.33 7.85 -13.02
C SER A 157 5.98 6.36 -13.16
N ILE A 158 6.11 5.76 -14.33
CA ILE A 158 5.86 4.33 -14.55
C ILE A 158 6.97 3.49 -13.90
N LEU A 159 8.23 3.90 -14.08
CA LEU A 159 9.40 3.13 -13.63
C LEU A 159 9.69 3.30 -12.14
N GLU A 160 9.22 4.37 -11.52
CA GLU A 160 9.39 4.59 -10.09
C GLU A 160 8.74 3.47 -9.27
N GLY A 161 9.53 2.82 -8.41
CA GLY A 161 9.07 1.74 -7.54
C GLY A 161 8.61 0.48 -8.29
N LEU A 162 9.10 0.27 -9.51
CA LEU A 162 8.71 -0.88 -10.33
C LEU A 162 8.98 -2.22 -9.64
N ASP A 163 10.05 -2.30 -8.86
CA ASP A 163 10.38 -3.51 -8.10
C ASP A 163 9.34 -3.78 -7.01
N GLU A 164 8.89 -2.75 -6.30
CA GLU A 164 7.84 -2.87 -5.28
C GLU A 164 6.46 -3.17 -5.88
N ILE A 165 6.18 -2.72 -7.11
CA ILE A 165 4.92 -3.00 -7.82
C ILE A 165 4.79 -4.47 -8.23
N LEU A 166 5.91 -5.15 -8.45
CA LEU A 166 5.96 -6.54 -8.90
C LEU A 166 6.35 -7.53 -7.79
N THR A 167 6.32 -7.11 -6.53
CA THR A 167 6.69 -8.00 -5.41
C THR A 167 5.81 -9.25 -5.37
N VAL A 168 4.49 -9.12 -5.45
CA VAL A 168 3.58 -10.28 -5.44
C VAL A 168 3.77 -11.21 -6.64
N ASN A 169 4.21 -10.68 -7.80
CA ASN A 169 4.56 -11.49 -8.97
C ASN A 169 5.82 -12.34 -8.70
N ARG A 170 6.83 -11.77 -8.01
CA ARG A 170 8.07 -12.47 -7.66
C ARG A 170 7.88 -13.52 -6.57
N LEU A 171 6.87 -13.34 -5.70
CA LEU A 171 6.56 -14.31 -4.65
C LEU A 171 5.93 -15.61 -5.19
N GLY A 172 5.59 -15.68 -6.49
CA GLY A 172 5.03 -16.88 -7.10
C GLY A 172 3.68 -17.32 -6.54
N LEU A 173 2.89 -16.36 -6.04
CA LEU A 173 1.58 -16.64 -5.42
C LEU A 173 0.54 -17.07 -6.47
N PRO A 174 -0.46 -17.90 -6.10
CA PRO A 174 -1.63 -18.17 -6.93
C PRO A 174 -2.31 -16.87 -7.39
N ALA A 175 -2.91 -16.89 -8.58
CA ALA A 175 -3.44 -15.67 -9.22
C ALA A 175 -4.47 -14.90 -8.36
N GLU A 176 -5.34 -15.62 -7.65
CA GLU A 176 -6.35 -15.02 -6.75
C GLU A 176 -5.70 -14.32 -5.57
N LEU A 177 -4.72 -14.97 -4.94
CA LEU A 177 -4.00 -14.42 -3.80
C LEU A 177 -3.14 -13.22 -4.23
N ARG A 178 -2.48 -13.32 -5.38
CA ARG A 178 -1.71 -12.22 -5.98
C ARG A 178 -2.58 -10.99 -6.22
N ARG A 179 -3.79 -11.16 -6.78
CA ARG A 179 -4.76 -10.05 -6.98
C ARG A 179 -5.19 -9.42 -5.65
N SER A 180 -5.45 -10.26 -4.65
CA SER A 180 -5.87 -9.80 -3.32
C SER A 180 -4.78 -8.99 -2.62
N LEU A 181 -3.51 -9.41 -2.73
CA LEU A 181 -2.38 -8.80 -2.06
C LEU A 181 -1.68 -7.69 -2.87
N ALA A 182 -2.13 -7.44 -4.11
CA ALA A 182 -1.56 -6.41 -4.98
C ALA A 182 -2.05 -4.98 -4.69
N CYS A 183 -2.99 -4.82 -3.77
CA CYS A 183 -3.61 -3.52 -3.49
C CYS A 183 -4.03 -3.37 -2.03
N THR A 184 -4.32 -2.14 -1.65
CA THR A 184 -4.73 -1.73 -0.30
C THR A 184 -6.25 -1.82 -0.07
N ASN A 185 -6.98 -2.59 -0.87
CA ASN A 185 -8.45 -2.64 -0.84
C ASN A 185 -9.04 -2.99 0.53
N VAL A 186 -8.38 -3.84 1.31
CA VAL A 186 -8.89 -4.25 2.63
C VAL A 186 -8.92 -3.04 3.57
N ILE A 187 -7.80 -2.32 3.65
CA ILE A 187 -7.71 -1.14 4.50
C ILE A 187 -8.52 0.03 3.92
N GLU A 188 -8.60 0.18 2.60
CA GLU A 188 -9.45 1.20 1.97
C GLU A 188 -10.94 1.00 2.29
N ASN A 189 -11.43 -0.25 2.31
CA ASN A 189 -12.81 -0.58 2.72
C ASN A 189 -13.05 -0.23 4.19
N MET A 190 -12.10 -0.54 5.08
CA MET A 190 -12.16 -0.12 6.48
C MET A 190 -12.21 1.40 6.58
N ASN A 191 -11.31 2.09 5.89
CA ASN A 191 -11.22 3.54 5.85
C ASN A 191 -12.53 4.18 5.34
N GLY A 192 -13.16 3.59 4.32
CA GLY A 192 -14.47 4.02 3.81
C GLY A 192 -15.57 3.93 4.88
N THR A 193 -15.56 2.88 5.68
CA THR A 193 -16.49 2.70 6.81
C THR A 193 -16.24 3.74 7.90
N VAL A 194 -14.99 3.95 8.28
CA VAL A 194 -14.59 4.99 9.25
C VAL A 194 -15.07 6.37 8.77
N ARG A 195 -14.77 6.76 7.53
CA ARG A 195 -15.23 8.05 6.96
C ARG A 195 -16.75 8.18 7.00
N ARG A 196 -17.50 7.13 6.72
CA ARG A 196 -18.98 7.15 6.75
C ARG A 196 -19.51 7.42 8.15
N VAL A 197 -18.94 6.79 9.18
CA VAL A 197 -19.29 7.02 10.58
C VAL A 197 -18.90 8.43 11.02
N CYS A 198 -17.67 8.83 10.68
CA CYS A 198 -17.10 10.13 11.05
C CYS A 198 -17.83 11.33 10.40
N ARG A 199 -18.57 11.15 9.30
CA ARG A 199 -19.38 12.23 8.70
C ARG A 199 -20.42 12.79 9.66
N ASN A 200 -20.86 12.04 10.64
CA ASN A 200 -21.85 12.47 11.63
C ASN A 200 -21.25 13.43 12.69
N VAL A 201 -19.92 13.49 12.77
CA VAL A 201 -19.21 14.42 13.68
C VAL A 201 -18.93 15.72 12.95
N LYS A 202 -19.51 16.82 13.44
CA LYS A 202 -19.38 18.16 12.80
C LYS A 202 -17.98 18.75 12.97
N HIS A 203 -17.38 18.59 14.14
CA HIS A 203 -16.05 19.09 14.48
C HIS A 203 -15.26 18.00 15.22
N TRP A 204 -14.04 17.73 14.74
CA TRP A 204 -13.06 16.90 15.44
C TRP A 204 -12.09 17.82 16.16
N ARG A 205 -11.88 17.63 17.45
CA ARG A 205 -10.88 18.39 18.22
C ARG A 205 -9.52 17.69 18.18
N ASP A 206 -9.55 16.37 18.26
CA ASP A 206 -8.36 15.50 18.27
C ASP A 206 -8.78 14.07 17.93
N ALA A 207 -7.81 13.16 17.84
CA ALA A 207 -8.04 11.74 17.57
C ALA A 207 -8.64 10.97 18.76
N ALA A 208 -8.72 11.57 19.95
CA ALA A 208 -9.30 10.95 21.14
C ALA A 208 -10.84 11.02 21.16
N MET A 209 -11.45 11.86 20.32
CA MET A 209 -12.89 11.95 20.12
C MET A 209 -13.42 10.77 19.30
#